data_2f92b4d1fd0f6f08c686d95123a82986
#
_entry.id   2f92b4d1fd0f6f08c686d95123a82986
#
_cell.length_a   1.000
_cell.length_b   1.000
_cell.length_c   1.000
_cell.angle_alpha   90.00
_cell.angle_beta   90.00
_cell.angle_gamma   90.00
#
_symmetry.space_group_name_H-M   'P 1'
#
loop_
_entity.id
_entity.type
_entity.pdbx_description
1 polymer ?
#
loop_
_entity_poly.entity_id
_entity_poly.type
_entity_poly.pdbx_seq_one_letter_code
_entity_poly.pdbx_strand_id
1 'polypeptide(L)'
;YAIYSPQVPYIAFMISKNCKDPEAAFRLGDLMVSEELSIHTRWGEKGVDWVEAGPNDKTIYEELGLGYPAVLKVIKDQWSDIQNAHWRQAGPFVRQYSIALGVVSETNNPLETMARIATIQGEYTDKIPKERIEKLIYTEEESNLVTEPMTNLRTYVNESMAMFVTGAKDLDSDWDAYLKELDTIGLETVLKTVQTVYDRMYK
;
A
#
# COMPACT_ATOMS: atom_id res chain seq x y z
N TYR A 1 5.39 4.49 16.20
CA TYR A 1 4.24 4.90 15.37
C TYR A 1 3.70 3.69 14.65
N ALA A 2 2.38 3.43 14.76
CA ALA A 2 1.72 2.52 13.88
C ALA A 2 1.62 3.18 12.50
N ILE A 3 2.13 2.51 11.46
CA ILE A 3 1.96 2.98 10.09
C ILE A 3 0.50 2.75 9.72
N TYR A 4 -0.23 3.81 9.47
CA TYR A 4 -1.60 3.74 8.97
C TYR A 4 -1.59 3.87 7.45
N SER A 5 -2.16 2.88 6.78
CA SER A 5 -2.40 2.97 5.33
C SER A 5 -3.79 3.55 5.09
N PRO A 6 -3.94 4.56 4.22
CA PRO A 6 -5.25 5.09 3.87
C PRO A 6 -6.12 4.00 3.24
N GLN A 7 -7.44 4.09 3.44
CA GLN A 7 -8.38 3.08 2.93
C GLN A 7 -8.39 2.99 1.39
N VAL A 8 -8.12 4.12 0.72
CA VAL A 8 -8.00 4.20 -0.75
C VAL A 8 -6.63 4.80 -1.10
N PRO A 9 -5.54 4.01 -1.00
CA PRO A 9 -4.19 4.55 -1.08
C PRO A 9 -3.77 4.98 -2.48
N TYR A 10 -4.23 4.27 -3.53
CA TYR A 10 -3.72 4.44 -4.89
C TYR A 10 -4.82 4.28 -5.94
N ILE A 11 -4.61 4.90 -7.10
CA ILE A 11 -5.37 4.58 -8.30
C ILE A 11 -4.78 3.30 -8.89
N ALA A 12 -5.58 2.23 -8.87
CA ALA A 12 -5.14 0.92 -9.35
C ALA A 12 -5.42 0.70 -10.84
N PHE A 13 -6.39 1.45 -11.41
CA PHE A 13 -6.79 1.33 -12.81
C PHE A 13 -7.31 2.66 -13.33
N MET A 14 -6.89 3.04 -14.53
CA MET A 14 -7.35 4.27 -15.20
C MET A 14 -7.61 4.00 -16.67
N ILE A 15 -8.66 4.61 -17.19
CA ILE A 15 -8.97 4.60 -18.63
C ILE A 15 -8.60 5.98 -19.19
N SER A 16 -7.65 5.99 -20.12
CA SER A 16 -7.24 7.23 -20.79
C SER A 16 -8.39 7.78 -21.65
N LYS A 17 -8.50 9.11 -21.72
CA LYS A 17 -9.46 9.78 -22.66
C LYS A 17 -9.24 9.43 -24.13
N ASN A 18 -8.06 8.94 -24.48
CA ASN A 18 -7.69 8.51 -25.83
C ASN A 18 -7.91 7.01 -26.05
N CYS A 19 -8.53 6.29 -25.09
CA CYS A 19 -8.86 4.88 -25.25
C CYS A 19 -9.83 4.71 -26.42
N LYS A 20 -9.50 3.80 -27.34
CA LYS A 20 -10.33 3.55 -28.55
C LYS A 20 -11.60 2.78 -28.21
N ASP A 21 -11.55 1.94 -27.18
CA ASP A 21 -12.68 1.16 -26.69
C ASP A 21 -12.75 1.24 -25.14
N PRO A 22 -13.35 2.32 -24.63
CA PRO A 22 -13.43 2.53 -23.18
C PRO A 22 -14.36 1.52 -22.49
N GLU A 23 -15.34 0.95 -23.20
CA GLU A 23 -16.24 -0.07 -22.67
C GLU A 23 -15.49 -1.38 -22.44
N ALA A 24 -14.71 -1.86 -23.41
CA ALA A 24 -13.86 -3.03 -23.22
C ALA A 24 -12.83 -2.83 -22.12
N ALA A 25 -12.22 -1.64 -22.04
CA ALA A 25 -11.29 -1.30 -20.95
C ALA A 25 -11.99 -1.31 -19.58
N PHE A 26 -13.21 -0.79 -19.47
CA PHE A 26 -13.98 -0.83 -18.24
C PHE A 26 -14.31 -2.28 -17.84
N ARG A 27 -14.79 -3.09 -18.77
CA ARG A 27 -15.09 -4.52 -18.54
C ARG A 27 -13.86 -5.30 -18.08
N LEU A 28 -12.68 -4.98 -18.64
CA LEU A 28 -11.42 -5.57 -18.17
C LEU A 28 -11.13 -5.18 -16.71
N GLY A 29 -11.26 -3.89 -16.35
CA GLY A 29 -11.08 -3.42 -14.99
C GLY A 29 -12.04 -4.07 -14.00
N ASP A 30 -13.30 -4.21 -14.38
CA ASP A 30 -14.34 -4.87 -13.59
C ASP A 30 -14.04 -6.37 -13.37
N LEU A 31 -13.62 -7.06 -14.44
CA LEU A 31 -13.17 -8.45 -14.35
C LEU A 31 -11.98 -8.62 -13.41
N MET A 32 -11.00 -7.72 -13.47
CA MET A 32 -9.79 -7.78 -12.63
C MET A 32 -10.09 -7.67 -11.13
N VAL A 33 -11.20 -7.02 -10.75
CA VAL A 33 -11.64 -6.93 -9.34
C VAL A 33 -12.68 -7.98 -8.96
N SER A 34 -13.02 -8.91 -9.86
CA SER A 34 -13.86 -10.05 -9.49
C SER A 34 -13.18 -10.94 -8.46
N GLU A 35 -13.96 -11.64 -7.63
CA GLU A 35 -13.42 -12.54 -6.61
C GLU A 35 -12.58 -13.66 -7.24
N GLU A 36 -13.09 -14.30 -8.27
CA GLU A 36 -12.42 -15.40 -8.96
C GLU A 36 -11.04 -14.98 -9.48
N LEU A 37 -10.96 -13.87 -10.23
CA LEU A 37 -9.71 -13.40 -10.77
C LEU A 37 -8.79 -12.86 -9.67
N SER A 38 -9.33 -12.24 -8.63
CA SER A 38 -8.55 -11.79 -7.47
C SER A 38 -7.89 -12.94 -6.73
N ILE A 39 -8.57 -14.08 -6.59
CA ILE A 39 -7.99 -15.30 -6.02
C ILE A 39 -6.92 -15.85 -6.96
N HIS A 40 -7.22 -15.98 -8.25
CA HIS A 40 -6.29 -16.49 -9.25
C HIS A 40 -5.00 -15.66 -9.32
N THR A 41 -5.10 -14.35 -9.40
CA THR A 41 -3.93 -13.46 -9.50
C THR A 41 -3.04 -13.49 -8.25
N ARG A 42 -3.58 -13.90 -7.11
CA ARG A 42 -2.85 -13.93 -5.84
C ARG A 42 -2.30 -15.30 -5.48
N TRP A 43 -3.09 -16.34 -5.67
CA TRP A 43 -2.74 -17.71 -5.22
C TRP A 43 -2.52 -18.68 -6.37
N GLY A 44 -2.77 -18.27 -7.62
CA GLY A 44 -2.53 -19.09 -8.79
C GLY A 44 -3.75 -19.90 -9.23
N GLU A 45 -3.48 -21.01 -9.88
CA GLU A 45 -4.48 -21.86 -10.50
C GLU A 45 -5.08 -22.87 -9.52
N LYS A 46 -6.40 -22.93 -9.46
CA LYS A 46 -7.14 -23.89 -8.63
C LYS A 46 -6.82 -25.33 -9.06
N GLY A 47 -6.47 -26.17 -8.11
CA GLY A 47 -6.08 -27.56 -8.33
C GLY A 47 -4.60 -27.75 -8.64
N VAL A 48 -3.86 -26.68 -8.93
CA VAL A 48 -2.41 -26.70 -9.20
C VAL A 48 -1.64 -26.02 -8.09
N ASP A 49 -2.00 -24.78 -7.78
CA ASP A 49 -1.31 -23.95 -6.78
C ASP A 49 -2.07 -23.92 -5.45
N TRP A 50 -3.37 -24.07 -5.51
CA TRP A 50 -4.26 -24.11 -4.33
C TRP A 50 -5.50 -24.98 -4.56
N VAL A 51 -6.15 -25.38 -3.46
CA VAL A 51 -7.45 -26.08 -3.45
C VAL A 51 -8.40 -25.41 -2.46
N GLU A 52 -9.69 -25.70 -2.53
CA GLU A 52 -10.61 -25.34 -1.47
C GLU A 52 -10.21 -26.04 -0.16
N ALA A 53 -10.35 -25.34 0.95
CA ALA A 53 -10.07 -25.92 2.26
C ALA A 53 -11.04 -27.08 2.54
N GLY A 54 -10.49 -28.18 3.00
CA GLY A 54 -11.27 -29.33 3.43
C GLY A 54 -11.84 -29.16 4.86
N PRO A 55 -12.72 -30.07 5.29
CA PRO A 55 -13.40 -30.00 6.59
C PRO A 55 -12.44 -30.05 7.80
N ASN A 56 -11.23 -30.55 7.60
CA ASN A 56 -10.21 -30.67 8.66
C ASN A 56 -9.16 -29.54 8.58
N ASP A 57 -9.19 -28.73 7.52
CA ASP A 57 -8.27 -27.60 7.40
C ASP A 57 -8.76 -26.45 8.29
N LYS A 58 -7.86 -25.91 9.11
CA LYS A 58 -8.13 -24.78 10.02
C LYS A 58 -7.07 -23.72 9.87
N THR A 59 -7.48 -22.47 10.00
CA THR A 59 -6.54 -21.38 10.15
C THR A 59 -6.12 -21.21 11.60
N ILE A 60 -4.97 -20.63 11.84
CA ILE A 60 -4.54 -20.25 13.19
C ILE A 60 -5.54 -19.27 13.86
N TYR A 61 -6.21 -18.43 13.07
CA TYR A 61 -7.21 -17.49 13.58
C TYR A 61 -8.47 -18.20 14.06
N GLU A 62 -8.89 -19.25 13.38
CA GLU A 62 -10.01 -20.11 13.80
C GLU A 62 -9.65 -20.89 15.07
N GLU A 63 -8.45 -21.48 15.14
CA GLU A 63 -7.96 -22.20 16.33
C GLU A 63 -7.89 -21.33 17.57
N LEU A 64 -7.56 -20.04 17.40
CA LEU A 64 -7.54 -19.04 18.48
C LEU A 64 -8.92 -18.43 18.78
N GLY A 65 -9.97 -18.86 18.12
CA GLY A 65 -11.33 -18.33 18.32
C GLY A 65 -11.55 -16.92 17.79
N LEU A 66 -10.69 -16.46 16.88
CA LEU A 66 -10.75 -15.11 16.29
C LEU A 66 -11.66 -15.03 15.05
N GLY A 67 -12.30 -16.13 14.67
CA GLY A 67 -13.05 -16.26 13.43
C GLY A 67 -12.14 -16.63 12.25
N TYR A 68 -12.56 -16.29 11.03
CA TYR A 68 -11.82 -16.56 9.78
C TYR A 68 -11.57 -18.04 9.53
N PRO A 69 -12.63 -18.83 9.28
CA PRO A 69 -12.50 -20.25 8.94
C PRO A 69 -11.69 -20.44 7.67
N ALA A 70 -11.12 -21.62 7.51
CA ALA A 70 -10.36 -21.98 6.32
C ALA A 70 -11.22 -21.90 5.06
N VAL A 71 -10.74 -21.20 4.04
CA VAL A 71 -11.40 -21.02 2.73
C VAL A 71 -10.62 -21.72 1.63
N LEU A 72 -9.30 -21.55 1.62
CA LEU A 72 -8.42 -22.17 0.64
C LEU A 72 -7.14 -22.69 1.30
N LYS A 73 -6.59 -23.74 0.72
CA LYS A 73 -5.32 -24.34 1.12
C LYS A 73 -4.32 -24.20 -0.01
N VAL A 74 -3.19 -23.58 0.30
CA VAL A 74 -2.08 -23.44 -0.64
C VAL A 74 -1.34 -24.77 -0.76
N ILE A 75 -1.20 -25.28 -1.98
CA ILE A 75 -0.44 -26.49 -2.30
C ILE A 75 0.99 -26.12 -2.66
N LYS A 76 1.15 -25.06 -3.46
CA LYS A 76 2.45 -24.59 -3.94
C LYS A 76 2.73 -23.23 -3.35
N ASP A 77 3.89 -23.10 -2.69
CA ASP A 77 4.28 -21.84 -2.10
C ASP A 77 4.43 -20.74 -3.17
N GLN A 78 3.63 -19.71 -3.02
CA GLN A 78 3.59 -18.56 -3.93
C GLN A 78 4.89 -17.74 -3.96
N TRP A 79 5.85 -18.02 -3.07
CA TRP A 79 7.11 -17.28 -2.93
C TRP A 79 8.35 -18.10 -3.30
N SER A 80 8.20 -19.41 -3.55
CA SER A 80 9.34 -20.31 -3.68
C SER A 80 9.88 -20.49 -5.09
N ASP A 81 9.01 -20.41 -6.12
CA ASP A 81 9.37 -20.74 -7.50
C ASP A 81 8.90 -19.73 -8.53
N ILE A 82 9.05 -20.06 -9.82
CA ILE A 82 8.60 -19.25 -10.95
C ILE A 82 7.11 -18.92 -10.81
N GLN A 83 6.81 -17.65 -10.70
CA GLN A 83 5.52 -17.10 -10.27
C GLN A 83 4.64 -16.71 -11.46
N ASN A 84 4.60 -17.49 -12.53
CA ASN A 84 3.87 -17.13 -13.76
C ASN A 84 2.34 -17.07 -13.57
N ALA A 85 1.82 -17.77 -12.55
CA ALA A 85 0.39 -17.74 -12.21
C ALA A 85 0.03 -16.62 -11.21
N HIS A 86 1.01 -16.05 -10.51
CA HIS A 86 0.83 -15.07 -9.44
C HIS A 86 1.13 -13.63 -9.91
N TRP A 87 0.32 -13.10 -10.77
CA TRP A 87 0.53 -11.76 -11.35
C TRP A 87 -0.18 -10.64 -10.60
N ARG A 88 -0.41 -10.82 -9.31
CA ARG A 88 -1.05 -9.86 -8.40
C ARG A 88 -0.43 -8.47 -8.38
N GLN A 89 0.82 -8.33 -8.77
CA GLN A 89 1.51 -7.04 -8.82
C GLN A 89 1.38 -6.35 -10.17
N ALA A 90 0.80 -7.03 -11.17
CA ALA A 90 0.65 -6.51 -12.51
C ALA A 90 -0.66 -5.76 -12.74
N GLY A 91 -1.61 -5.85 -11.83
CA GLY A 91 -2.92 -5.20 -11.98
C GLY A 91 -3.74 -5.13 -10.70
N PRO A 92 -4.92 -4.49 -10.76
CA PRO A 92 -5.81 -4.39 -9.62
C PRO A 92 -6.36 -5.76 -9.23
N PHE A 93 -6.63 -5.94 -7.94
CA PHE A 93 -7.38 -7.08 -7.40
C PHE A 93 -8.05 -6.66 -6.09
N VAL A 94 -9.14 -7.33 -5.73
CA VAL A 94 -9.80 -7.12 -4.44
C VAL A 94 -9.20 -8.08 -3.41
N ARG A 95 -8.67 -7.52 -2.34
CA ARG A 95 -8.22 -8.30 -1.20
C ARG A 95 -9.35 -8.41 -0.17
N GLN A 96 -10.20 -9.41 -0.32
CA GLN A 96 -11.18 -9.71 0.72
C GLN A 96 -10.46 -10.22 1.98
N TYR A 97 -10.74 -9.56 3.10
CA TYR A 97 -10.04 -9.85 4.36
C TYR A 97 -10.36 -11.26 4.86
N SER A 98 -11.60 -11.71 4.69
CA SER A 98 -12.05 -13.07 5.02
C SER A 98 -11.26 -14.14 4.26
N ILE A 99 -11.05 -13.96 2.95
CA ILE A 99 -10.27 -14.89 2.14
C ILE A 99 -8.79 -14.81 2.54
N ALA A 100 -8.25 -13.61 2.69
CA ALA A 100 -6.82 -13.43 3.02
C ALA A 100 -6.43 -14.04 4.38
N LEU A 101 -7.34 -14.06 5.34
CA LEU A 101 -7.17 -14.70 6.65
C LEU A 101 -7.64 -16.15 6.67
N GLY A 102 -8.48 -16.55 5.70
CA GLY A 102 -8.95 -17.92 5.50
C GLY A 102 -7.96 -18.83 4.74
N VAL A 103 -6.71 -18.40 4.57
CA VAL A 103 -5.69 -19.20 3.87
C VAL A 103 -4.97 -20.13 4.82
N VAL A 104 -4.95 -21.41 4.48
CA VAL A 104 -4.13 -22.43 5.13
C VAL A 104 -2.86 -22.62 4.32
N SER A 105 -1.71 -22.42 4.93
CA SER A 105 -0.39 -22.59 4.29
C SER A 105 0.63 -23.05 5.32
N GLU A 106 1.49 -23.99 4.92
CA GLU A 106 2.60 -24.46 5.75
C GLU A 106 3.75 -23.44 5.87
N THR A 107 3.78 -22.46 4.96
CA THR A 107 4.86 -21.46 4.86
C THR A 107 4.48 -20.08 5.39
N ASN A 108 3.51 -20.03 6.30
CA ASN A 108 3.11 -18.75 6.92
C ASN A 108 4.28 -18.10 7.67
N ASN A 109 4.51 -16.82 7.40
CA ASN A 109 5.49 -16.02 8.15
C ASN A 109 4.98 -15.80 9.58
N PRO A 110 5.67 -16.33 10.61
CA PRO A 110 5.21 -16.20 12.00
C PRO A 110 5.05 -14.75 12.46
N LEU A 111 5.95 -13.86 12.06
CA LEU A 111 5.90 -12.44 12.44
C LEU A 111 4.69 -11.73 11.82
N GLU A 112 4.40 -12.02 10.55
CA GLU A 112 3.21 -11.46 9.89
C GLU A 112 1.92 -12.00 10.53
N THR A 113 1.88 -13.27 10.88
CA THR A 113 0.77 -13.90 11.58
C THR A 113 0.53 -13.27 12.94
N MET A 114 1.56 -13.09 13.75
CA MET A 114 1.46 -12.42 15.06
C MET A 114 0.98 -10.97 14.93
N ALA A 115 1.49 -10.21 13.97
CA ALA A 115 1.04 -8.83 13.73
C ALA A 115 -0.43 -8.77 13.32
N ARG A 116 -0.92 -9.72 12.53
CA ARG A 116 -2.34 -9.82 12.16
C ARG A 116 -3.22 -10.19 13.36
N ILE A 117 -2.80 -11.13 14.19
CA ILE A 117 -3.51 -11.50 15.42
C ILE A 117 -3.65 -10.27 16.31
N ALA A 118 -2.57 -9.55 16.59
CA ALA A 118 -2.60 -8.33 17.38
C ALA A 118 -3.52 -7.25 16.78
N THR A 119 -3.55 -7.13 15.44
CA THR A 119 -4.46 -6.21 14.74
C THR A 119 -5.93 -6.61 14.92
N ILE A 120 -6.26 -7.90 14.78
CA ILE A 120 -7.62 -8.42 14.94
C ILE A 120 -8.10 -8.23 16.38
N GLN A 121 -7.22 -8.43 17.35
CA GLN A 121 -7.49 -8.22 18.79
C GLN A 121 -7.58 -6.73 19.18
N GLY A 122 -7.28 -5.82 18.25
CA GLY A 122 -7.40 -4.38 18.48
C GLY A 122 -6.25 -3.77 19.27
N GLU A 123 -5.13 -4.47 19.45
CA GLU A 123 -4.00 -4.00 20.27
C GLU A 123 -3.33 -2.71 19.74
N TYR A 124 -3.59 -2.36 18.48
CA TYR A 124 -3.05 -1.14 17.86
C TYR A 124 -4.07 0.02 17.81
N THR A 125 -5.31 -0.20 18.26
CA THR A 125 -6.39 0.79 18.08
C THR A 125 -6.09 2.09 18.84
N ASP A 126 -5.53 2.01 20.02
CA ASP A 126 -5.13 3.16 20.84
C ASP A 126 -3.82 3.83 20.39
N LYS A 127 -3.10 3.19 19.48
CA LYS A 127 -1.84 3.70 18.89
C LYS A 127 -2.03 4.47 17.59
N ILE A 128 -3.26 4.48 17.08
CA ILE A 128 -3.58 5.23 15.85
C ILE A 128 -3.49 6.73 16.17
N PRO A 129 -2.67 7.51 15.43
CA PRO A 129 -2.61 8.96 15.63
C PRO A 129 -4.00 9.59 15.44
N LYS A 130 -4.36 10.51 16.35
CA LYS A 130 -5.63 11.26 16.24
C LYS A 130 -5.64 12.15 15.00
N GLU A 131 -4.50 12.77 14.73
CA GLU A 131 -4.28 13.59 13.53
C GLU A 131 -3.44 12.82 12.54
N ARG A 132 -3.92 12.72 11.33
CA ARG A 132 -3.24 12.02 10.23
C ARG A 132 -3.57 12.69 8.91
N ILE A 133 -2.58 12.79 8.05
CA ILE A 133 -2.78 13.21 6.68
C ILE A 133 -3.14 11.97 5.88
N GLU A 134 -4.39 11.87 5.47
CA GLU A 134 -4.83 10.88 4.49
C GLU A 134 -4.47 11.35 3.07
N LYS A 135 -5.08 10.74 2.05
CA LYS A 135 -4.83 11.15 0.68
C LYS A 135 -5.33 12.58 0.44
N LEU A 136 -4.43 13.47 0.05
CA LEU A 136 -4.77 14.82 -0.39
C LEU A 136 -5.12 14.81 -1.88
N ILE A 137 -6.25 15.43 -2.23
CA ILE A 137 -6.71 15.60 -3.62
C ILE A 137 -6.50 17.06 -4.01
N TYR A 138 -5.54 17.29 -4.86
CA TYR A 138 -5.17 18.61 -5.35
C TYR A 138 -6.05 19.00 -6.54
N THR A 139 -6.37 20.30 -6.68
CA THR A 139 -6.82 20.87 -7.94
C THR A 139 -5.68 20.93 -8.94
N GLU A 140 -5.97 21.27 -10.20
CA GLU A 140 -4.92 21.44 -11.22
C GLU A 140 -3.96 22.58 -10.84
N GLU A 141 -4.48 23.69 -10.36
CA GLU A 141 -3.65 24.84 -9.92
C GLU A 141 -2.80 24.47 -8.72
N GLU A 142 -3.37 23.80 -7.70
CA GLU A 142 -2.60 23.34 -6.53
C GLU A 142 -1.52 22.32 -6.94
N SER A 143 -1.85 21.41 -7.85
CA SER A 143 -0.89 20.41 -8.36
C SER A 143 0.28 21.08 -9.09
N ASN A 144 0.00 22.09 -9.91
CA ASN A 144 1.03 22.85 -10.62
C ASN A 144 1.99 23.59 -9.67
N LEU A 145 1.48 24.05 -8.51
CA LEU A 145 2.31 24.72 -7.49
C LEU A 145 3.26 23.78 -6.76
N VAL A 146 2.91 22.50 -6.60
CA VAL A 146 3.67 21.58 -5.72
C VAL A 146 4.47 20.52 -6.46
N THR A 147 4.12 20.17 -7.70
CA THR A 147 4.70 18.99 -8.37
C THR A 147 6.21 19.12 -8.57
N GLU A 148 6.66 20.25 -9.15
CA GLU A 148 8.07 20.47 -9.38
C GLU A 148 8.86 20.73 -8.09
N PRO A 149 8.43 21.65 -7.18
CA PRO A 149 9.12 21.85 -5.91
C PRO A 149 9.19 20.58 -5.05
N MET A 150 8.13 19.76 -4.97
CA MET A 150 8.15 18.50 -4.23
C MET A 150 9.19 17.51 -4.78
N THR A 151 9.32 17.43 -6.10
CA THR A 151 10.31 16.55 -6.73
C THR A 151 11.72 17.01 -6.40
N ASN A 152 11.99 18.31 -6.53
CA ASN A 152 13.30 18.91 -6.25
C ASN A 152 13.65 18.81 -4.76
N LEU A 153 12.70 19.09 -3.86
CA LEU A 153 12.87 18.92 -2.41
C LEU A 153 13.23 17.47 -2.05
N ARG A 154 12.53 16.50 -2.61
CA ARG A 154 12.81 15.07 -2.35
C ARG A 154 14.22 14.69 -2.79
N THR A 155 14.64 15.13 -3.97
CA THR A 155 15.99 14.89 -4.49
C THR A 155 17.03 15.52 -3.57
N TYR A 156 16.87 16.80 -3.26
CA TYR A 156 17.80 17.54 -2.41
C TYR A 156 17.92 16.95 -0.98
N VAL A 157 16.79 16.57 -0.37
CA VAL A 157 16.78 15.92 0.95
C VAL A 157 17.54 14.60 0.91
N ASN A 158 17.29 13.76 -0.08
CA ASN A 158 17.96 12.45 -0.19
C ASN A 158 19.48 12.60 -0.42
N GLU A 159 19.89 13.50 -1.30
CA GLU A 159 21.30 13.80 -1.56
C GLU A 159 21.99 14.38 -0.33
N SER A 160 21.35 15.36 0.33
CA SER A 160 21.89 15.97 1.55
C SER A 160 22.00 14.97 2.70
N MET A 161 21.01 14.08 2.87
CA MET A 161 21.05 13.00 3.85
C MET A 161 22.27 12.08 3.60
N ALA A 162 22.51 11.70 2.35
CA ALA A 162 23.68 10.90 2.00
C ALA A 162 24.99 11.66 2.31
N MET A 163 25.05 12.95 2.04
CA MET A 163 26.23 13.78 2.34
C MET A 163 26.48 13.90 3.85
N PHE A 164 25.45 14.11 4.66
CA PHE A 164 25.58 14.15 6.12
C PHE A 164 25.99 12.78 6.70
N VAL A 165 25.39 11.69 6.22
CA VAL A 165 25.73 10.32 6.69
C VAL A 165 27.17 9.93 6.35
N THR A 166 27.66 10.35 5.17
CA THR A 166 29.03 10.02 4.73
C THR A 166 30.09 11.01 5.26
N GLY A 167 29.68 12.08 5.95
CA GLY A 167 30.58 13.12 6.42
C GLY A 167 31.08 14.08 5.33
N ALA A 168 30.47 14.06 4.14
CA ALA A 168 30.75 15.04 3.10
C ALA A 168 30.17 16.43 3.43
N LYS A 169 29.17 16.47 4.30
CA LYS A 169 28.64 17.65 4.98
C LYS A 169 28.68 17.42 6.49
N ASP A 170 28.92 18.49 7.23
CA ASP A 170 28.96 18.49 8.70
C ASP A 170 27.65 19.05 9.27
N LEU A 171 27.05 18.35 10.26
CA LEU A 171 25.77 18.72 10.82
C LEU A 171 25.80 20.05 11.59
N ASP A 172 26.94 20.44 12.16
CA ASP A 172 27.06 21.65 12.93
C ASP A 172 27.29 22.89 12.05
N SER A 173 28.11 22.74 10.98
CA SER A 173 28.48 23.87 10.12
C SER A 173 27.57 24.03 8.88
N ASP A 174 27.01 22.96 8.33
CA ASP A 174 26.27 22.99 7.06
C ASP A 174 24.74 22.94 7.23
N TRP A 175 24.24 22.79 8.44
CA TRP A 175 22.82 22.65 8.72
C TRP A 175 21.99 23.87 8.31
N ASP A 176 22.44 25.05 8.65
CA ASP A 176 21.74 26.30 8.31
C ASP A 176 21.68 26.53 6.80
N ALA A 177 22.76 26.20 6.09
CA ALA A 177 22.79 26.25 4.64
C ALA A 177 21.82 25.24 3.99
N TYR A 178 21.72 24.04 4.58
CA TYR A 178 20.75 23.02 4.17
C TYR A 178 19.31 23.53 4.32
N LEU A 179 18.95 24.09 5.47
CA LEU A 179 17.60 24.64 5.70
C LEU A 179 17.28 25.79 4.73
N LYS A 180 18.22 26.71 4.51
CA LYS A 180 18.04 27.82 3.58
C LYS A 180 17.79 27.33 2.14
N GLU A 181 18.46 26.28 1.72
CA GLU A 181 18.26 25.72 0.38
C GLU A 181 16.87 25.07 0.24
N LEU A 182 16.33 24.42 1.26
CA LEU A 182 14.95 23.93 1.24
C LEU A 182 13.94 25.06 0.96
N ASP A 183 14.13 26.22 1.59
CA ASP A 183 13.26 27.38 1.34
C ASP A 183 13.45 27.92 -0.07
N THR A 184 14.68 27.96 -0.58
CA THR A 184 14.99 28.38 -1.95
C THR A 184 14.33 27.48 -2.99
N ILE A 185 14.27 26.17 -2.74
CA ILE A 185 13.60 25.19 -3.61
C ILE A 185 12.07 25.35 -3.57
N GLY A 186 11.51 25.92 -2.50
CA GLY A 186 10.08 26.25 -2.38
C GLY A 186 9.34 25.48 -1.29
N LEU A 187 10.03 25.09 -0.21
CA LEU A 187 9.41 24.36 0.92
C LEU A 187 8.19 25.10 1.48
N GLU A 188 8.27 26.42 1.67
CA GLU A 188 7.15 27.22 2.19
C GLU A 188 5.90 27.13 1.28
N THR A 189 6.09 27.22 -0.03
CA THR A 189 4.99 27.09 -1.02
C THR A 189 4.34 25.72 -0.92
N VAL A 190 5.15 24.66 -0.83
CA VAL A 190 4.64 23.28 -0.68
C VAL A 190 3.84 23.14 0.61
N LEU A 191 4.39 23.57 1.74
CA LEU A 191 3.73 23.45 3.04
C LEU A 191 2.40 24.21 3.07
N LYS A 192 2.38 25.45 2.56
CA LYS A 192 1.17 26.27 2.50
C LYS A 192 0.08 25.63 1.63
N THR A 193 0.46 25.11 0.46
CA THR A 193 -0.49 24.45 -0.45
C THR A 193 -1.03 23.16 0.16
N VAL A 194 -0.15 22.33 0.73
CA VAL A 194 -0.54 21.10 1.45
C VAL A 194 -1.52 21.41 2.58
N GLN A 195 -1.23 22.45 3.38
CA GLN A 195 -2.11 22.88 4.46
C GLN A 195 -3.47 23.37 3.95
N THR A 196 -3.49 24.13 2.85
CA THR A 196 -4.75 24.60 2.23
C THR A 196 -5.60 23.42 1.76
N VAL A 197 -4.98 22.43 1.11
CA VAL A 197 -5.69 21.22 0.66
C VAL A 197 -6.21 20.42 1.84
N TYR A 198 -5.39 20.24 2.88
CA TYR A 198 -5.81 19.56 4.10
C TYR A 198 -6.99 20.25 4.76
N ASP A 199 -6.94 21.56 4.94
CA ASP A 199 -8.01 22.34 5.58
C ASP A 199 -9.31 22.25 4.77
N ARG A 200 -9.23 22.29 3.45
CA ARG A 200 -10.39 22.14 2.56
C ARG A 200 -11.03 20.74 2.63
N MET A 201 -10.23 19.70 2.89
CA MET A 201 -10.72 18.31 2.86
C MET A 201 -11.16 17.79 4.23
N TYR A 202 -10.55 18.28 5.32
CA TYR A 202 -10.69 17.66 6.65
C TYR A 202 -11.12 18.61 7.77
N LYS A 203 -11.30 19.90 7.50
CA LYS A 203 -11.85 20.89 8.43
C LYS A 203 -13.16 21.49 7.90
#